data_7113003fc0d08159ef6e872c48b544ef
#
_entry.id   7113003fc0d08159ef6e872c48b544ef
#
_cell.length_a   1.000
_cell.length_b   1.000
_cell.length_c   1.000
_cell.angle_alpha   90.00
_cell.angle_beta   90.00
_cell.angle_gamma   90.00
#
_symmetry.space_group_name_H-M   'P 1'
#
loop_
_entity.id
_entity.type
_entity.pdbx_description
1 polymer ?
#
loop_
_entity_poly.entity_id
_entity_poly.type
_entity_poly.pdbx_seq_one_letter_code
_entity_poly.pdbx_strand_id
1 'polypeptide(L)'
;MSLDEKLPHVYTLGGRKKNNPNERNDCTVRALAISTNTDYKIAHDFLRERGRRCRKAFLFPKKCSDDCALGYKFVWEPFTFVKEKKRMSPKRFAIEFSKGIYICKTVKHVYAVVNGVINDAFKIDWYDGLCVYGCWKVDKSP
;
A
#
# COMPACT_ATOMS: atom_id res chain seq x y z
N MET A 1 2.44 -21.52 3.95
CA MET A 1 2.83 -20.73 5.14
C MET A 1 1.79 -20.89 6.22
N SER A 2 2.22 -21.18 7.43
CA SER A 2 1.33 -21.27 8.60
C SER A 2 0.94 -19.86 9.08
N LEU A 3 -0.28 -19.71 9.63
CA LEU A 3 -0.70 -18.44 10.25
C LEU A 3 0.11 -18.13 11.50
N ASP A 4 0.77 -19.14 12.09
CA ASP A 4 1.63 -18.96 13.26
C ASP A 4 3.03 -18.47 12.89
N GLU A 5 3.37 -18.48 11.62
CA GLU A 5 4.65 -17.97 11.16
C GLU A 5 4.67 -16.45 11.19
N LYS A 6 5.88 -15.91 11.32
CA LYS A 6 6.11 -14.48 11.30
C LYS A 6 5.62 -13.89 9.99
N LEU A 7 4.88 -12.78 10.06
CA LEU A 7 4.38 -12.07 8.87
C LEU A 7 5.54 -11.64 7.97
N PRO A 8 5.54 -12.04 6.66
CA PRO A 8 6.55 -11.59 5.73
C PRO A 8 6.53 -10.06 5.59
N HIS A 9 7.66 -9.44 5.89
CA HIS A 9 7.72 -7.99 5.94
C HIS A 9 9.13 -7.49 5.59
N VAL A 10 9.19 -6.46 4.77
CA VAL A 10 10.42 -5.71 4.46
C VAL A 10 10.22 -4.28 4.92
N TYR A 11 11.05 -3.83 5.84
CA TYR A 11 11.05 -2.42 6.26
C TYR A 11 11.61 -1.57 5.13
N THR A 12 10.83 -0.59 4.68
CA THR A 12 11.27 0.31 3.61
C THR A 12 10.55 1.65 3.71
N LEU A 13 11.27 2.70 3.42
CA LEU A 13 10.73 4.05 3.28
C LEU A 13 10.41 4.38 1.82
N GLY A 14 10.52 3.41 0.90
CA GLY A 14 10.22 3.61 -0.51
C GLY A 14 11.14 4.62 -1.19
N GLY A 15 12.31 4.89 -0.61
CA GLY A 15 13.26 5.89 -1.11
C GLY A 15 13.14 7.27 -0.48
N ARG A 16 12.23 7.45 0.49
CA ARG A 16 12.00 8.77 1.13
C ARG A 16 13.27 9.38 1.70
N LYS A 17 14.06 8.59 2.45
CA LYS A 17 15.26 9.07 3.13
C LYS A 17 16.26 9.70 2.18
N LYS A 18 16.38 9.13 0.98
CA LYS A 18 17.28 9.61 -0.05
C LYS A 18 16.77 10.88 -0.73
N ASN A 19 15.49 10.95 -1.02
CA ASN A 19 14.90 11.99 -1.87
C ASN A 19 14.25 13.12 -1.09
N ASN A 20 13.54 12.79 0.00
CA ASN A 20 12.76 13.76 0.78
C ASN A 20 12.85 13.44 2.27
N PRO A 21 13.99 13.72 2.92
CA PRO A 21 14.21 13.29 4.32
C PRO A 21 13.24 13.90 5.33
N ASN A 22 12.64 15.05 5.02
CA ASN A 22 11.70 15.73 5.91
C ASN A 22 10.23 15.38 5.65
N GLU A 23 9.96 14.44 4.74
CA GLU A 23 8.59 14.05 4.41
C GLU A 23 7.98 13.18 5.52
N ARG A 24 6.66 13.25 5.66
CA ARG A 24 5.87 12.43 6.58
C ARG A 24 4.44 12.30 6.09
N ASN A 25 3.63 11.45 6.75
CA ASN A 25 2.25 11.17 6.32
C ASN A 25 2.20 10.80 4.85
N ASP A 26 3.19 10.05 4.42
CA ASP A 26 3.48 9.78 3.02
C ASP A 26 3.22 8.32 2.65
N CYS A 27 2.37 7.61 3.40
CA CYS A 27 2.10 6.19 3.11
C CYS A 27 1.62 6.00 1.67
N THR A 28 0.82 6.91 1.15
CA THR A 28 0.35 6.85 -0.24
C THR A 28 1.52 7.00 -1.23
N VAL A 29 2.45 7.92 -0.95
CA VAL A 29 3.64 8.09 -1.81
C VAL A 29 4.49 6.83 -1.79
N ARG A 30 4.76 6.28 -0.60
CA ARG A 30 5.55 5.07 -0.46
C ARG A 30 4.89 3.88 -1.17
N ALA A 31 3.59 3.69 -0.93
CA ALA A 31 2.84 2.60 -1.55
C ALA A 31 2.85 2.72 -3.08
N LEU A 32 2.66 3.93 -3.60
CA LEU A 32 2.71 4.17 -5.04
C LEU A 32 4.10 3.87 -5.63
N ALA A 33 5.15 4.39 -5.00
CA ALA A 33 6.52 4.19 -5.47
C ALA A 33 6.89 2.69 -5.50
N ILE A 34 6.56 1.97 -4.43
CA ILE A 34 6.89 0.55 -4.31
C ILE A 34 6.07 -0.28 -5.31
N SER A 35 4.77 -0.05 -5.38
CA SER A 35 3.87 -0.86 -6.22
C SER A 35 4.10 -0.65 -7.71
N THR A 36 4.56 0.52 -8.12
CA THR A 36 4.85 0.84 -9.53
C THR A 36 6.33 0.74 -9.86
N ASN A 37 7.16 0.37 -8.89
CA ASN A 37 8.61 0.28 -9.05
C ASN A 37 9.21 1.56 -9.64
N THR A 38 8.81 2.70 -9.09
CA THR A 38 9.32 4.01 -9.48
C THR A 38 10.05 4.66 -8.32
N ASP A 39 10.89 5.65 -8.63
CA ASP A 39 11.56 6.43 -7.60
C ASP A 39 10.54 7.17 -6.73
N TYR A 40 10.87 7.32 -5.46
CA TYR A 40 10.05 8.07 -4.52
C TYR A 40 9.74 9.48 -5.04
N LYS A 41 10.73 10.15 -5.61
CA LYS A 41 10.55 11.50 -6.16
C LYS A 41 9.50 11.53 -7.26
N ILE A 42 9.50 10.53 -8.14
CA ILE A 42 8.54 10.44 -9.24
C ILE A 42 7.12 10.26 -8.69
N ALA A 43 6.93 9.35 -7.73
CA ALA A 43 5.65 9.14 -7.09
C ALA A 43 5.20 10.38 -6.31
N HIS A 44 6.11 11.02 -5.60
CA HIS A 44 5.86 12.25 -4.84
C HIS A 44 5.39 13.37 -5.77
N ASP A 45 6.08 13.60 -6.88
CA ASP A 45 5.71 14.64 -7.85
C ASP A 45 4.37 14.34 -8.51
N PHE A 46 4.12 13.07 -8.85
CA PHE A 46 2.85 12.64 -9.41
C PHE A 46 1.66 12.99 -8.50
N LEU A 47 1.78 12.67 -7.22
CA LEU A 47 0.70 12.94 -6.26
C LEU A 47 0.57 14.43 -5.95
N ARG A 48 1.69 15.17 -5.94
CA ARG A 48 1.67 16.63 -5.76
C ARG A 48 0.89 17.30 -6.87
N GLU A 49 1.08 16.87 -8.11
CA GLU A 49 0.35 17.39 -9.25
C GLU A 49 -1.15 17.13 -9.14
N ARG A 50 -1.54 16.10 -8.39
CA ARG A 50 -2.95 15.76 -8.15
C ARG A 50 -3.50 16.33 -6.85
N GLY A 51 -2.74 17.21 -6.20
CA GLY A 51 -3.21 17.96 -5.05
C GLY A 51 -2.67 17.55 -3.69
N ARG A 52 -1.78 16.55 -3.62
CA ARG A 52 -1.16 16.21 -2.35
C ARG A 52 -0.21 17.32 -1.92
N ARG A 53 -0.35 17.75 -0.68
CA ARG A 53 0.57 18.72 -0.06
C ARG A 53 1.66 17.97 0.70
N CYS A 54 2.87 18.52 0.71
CA CYS A 54 4.01 17.96 1.43
C CYS A 54 3.64 17.72 2.90
N ARG A 55 4.00 16.57 3.43
CA ARG A 55 3.75 16.14 4.82
C ARG A 55 2.27 15.97 5.19
N LYS A 56 1.37 15.95 4.20
CA LYS A 56 -0.06 15.75 4.43
C LYS A 56 -0.53 14.42 3.86
N ALA A 57 -1.42 13.75 4.59
CA ALA A 57 -2.04 12.52 4.14
C ALA A 57 -2.85 12.76 2.87
N PHE A 58 -2.96 11.72 2.04
CA PHE A 58 -3.64 11.79 0.75
C PHE A 58 -4.41 10.51 0.50
N LEU A 59 -5.64 10.62 0.00
CA LEU A 59 -6.48 9.46 -0.31
C LEU A 59 -6.14 8.91 -1.69
N PHE A 60 -5.51 7.77 -1.73
CA PHE A 60 -5.15 7.08 -2.97
C PHE A 60 -6.07 5.86 -3.19
N PRO A 61 -6.44 5.54 -4.42
CA PRO A 61 -6.28 6.29 -5.66
C PRO A 61 -7.45 7.24 -5.95
N LYS A 62 -8.32 7.43 -4.95
CA LYS A 62 -9.54 8.24 -5.09
C LYS A 62 -9.26 9.64 -5.64
N LYS A 63 -8.07 10.15 -5.39
CA LYS A 63 -7.61 11.43 -5.90
C LYS A 63 -6.84 11.33 -7.22
N CYS A 64 -6.67 10.12 -7.73
CA CYS A 64 -6.19 9.92 -9.11
C CYS A 64 -7.43 9.91 -10.00
N SER A 65 -7.44 10.74 -11.01
CA SER A 65 -8.64 10.99 -11.84
C SER A 65 -9.11 9.77 -12.63
N ASP A 66 -8.22 8.86 -12.90
CA ASP A 66 -8.47 7.62 -13.64
C ASP A 66 -7.74 6.52 -12.90
N ASP A 67 -8.24 5.35 -12.84
CA ASP A 67 -7.68 4.22 -12.09
C ASP A 67 -6.28 3.81 -12.57
N CYS A 68 -5.50 4.76 -13.12
CA CYS A 68 -4.16 4.53 -13.64
C CYS A 68 -3.18 5.58 -13.10
N ALA A 69 -1.98 5.14 -12.79
CA ALA A 69 -0.90 6.02 -12.37
C ALA A 69 0.45 5.42 -12.75
N LEU A 70 1.35 6.24 -13.28
CA LEU A 70 2.73 5.87 -13.60
C LEU A 70 2.86 4.60 -14.46
N GLY A 71 1.92 4.40 -15.39
CA GLY A 71 1.92 3.25 -16.29
C GLY A 71 1.31 1.99 -15.70
N TYR A 72 0.61 2.08 -14.57
CA TYR A 72 -0.05 0.96 -13.93
C TYR A 72 -1.53 1.24 -13.74
N LYS A 73 -2.32 0.15 -13.77
CA LYS A 73 -3.75 0.18 -13.51
C LYS A 73 -4.01 -0.30 -12.10
N PHE A 74 -4.93 0.36 -11.40
CA PHE A 74 -5.30 0.06 -10.02
C PHE A 74 -6.78 -0.34 -9.99
N VAL A 75 -7.06 -1.54 -9.54
CA VAL A 75 -8.43 -2.05 -9.45
C VAL A 75 -8.77 -2.28 -7.99
N TRP A 76 -9.77 -1.56 -7.50
CA TRP A 76 -10.23 -1.65 -6.11
C TRP A 76 -11.05 -2.90 -5.87
N GLU A 77 -10.73 -3.61 -4.80
CA GLU A 77 -11.50 -4.76 -4.32
C GLU A 77 -11.79 -4.57 -2.84
N PRO A 78 -13.04 -4.32 -2.46
CA PRO A 78 -13.42 -4.18 -1.06
C PRO A 78 -13.55 -5.53 -0.36
N PHE A 79 -13.22 -5.57 0.91
CA PHE A 79 -13.48 -6.74 1.77
C PHE A 79 -14.59 -6.39 2.73
N THR A 80 -15.81 -6.79 2.40
CA THR A 80 -16.97 -6.50 3.22
C THR A 80 -16.96 -7.28 4.52
N PHE A 81 -17.34 -6.60 5.60
CA PHE A 81 -17.54 -7.27 6.88
C PHE A 81 -18.80 -8.13 6.79
N VAL A 82 -18.64 -9.42 7.08
CA VAL A 82 -19.75 -10.36 7.21
C VAL A 82 -19.78 -10.82 8.66
N LYS A 83 -20.90 -10.60 9.34
CA LYS A 83 -21.11 -11.08 10.69
C LYS A 83 -20.82 -12.58 10.75
N GLU A 84 -20.11 -13.03 11.78
CA GLU A 84 -19.71 -14.43 11.99
C GLU A 84 -18.50 -14.89 11.17
N LYS A 85 -17.97 -14.06 10.28
CA LYS A 85 -16.71 -14.36 9.59
C LYS A 85 -15.61 -13.44 10.08
N LYS A 86 -14.39 -13.99 10.21
CA LYS A 86 -13.23 -13.17 10.58
C LYS A 86 -12.95 -12.15 9.49
N ARG A 87 -12.62 -10.93 9.90
CA ARG A 87 -12.18 -9.89 8.98
C ARG A 87 -10.84 -10.26 8.37
N MET A 88 -10.56 -9.73 7.18
CA MET A 88 -9.27 -9.92 6.54
C MET A 88 -8.17 -9.25 7.36
N SER A 89 -7.21 -10.01 7.84
CA SER A 89 -6.03 -9.49 8.52
C SER A 89 -4.88 -9.29 7.54
N PRO A 90 -3.88 -8.44 7.86
CA PRO A 90 -2.69 -8.33 7.02
C PRO A 90 -1.97 -9.65 6.77
N LYS A 91 -1.87 -10.50 7.79
CA LYS A 91 -1.23 -11.81 7.68
C LYS A 91 -2.02 -12.73 6.73
N ARG A 92 -3.33 -12.80 6.91
CA ARG A 92 -4.19 -13.59 6.04
C ARG A 92 -4.15 -13.09 4.60
N PHE A 93 -4.15 -11.77 4.41
CA PHE A 93 -4.03 -11.18 3.07
C PHE A 93 -2.73 -11.62 2.39
N ALA A 94 -1.61 -11.52 3.10
CA ALA A 94 -0.32 -11.89 2.54
C ALA A 94 -0.28 -13.37 2.10
N ILE A 95 -0.97 -14.24 2.81
CA ILE A 95 -1.04 -15.67 2.49
C ILE A 95 -1.99 -15.92 1.30
N GLU A 96 -3.19 -15.35 1.33
CA GLU A 96 -4.19 -15.58 0.28
C GLU A 96 -3.85 -14.89 -1.03
N PHE A 97 -3.18 -13.75 -0.97
CA PHE A 97 -2.77 -12.97 -2.15
C PHE A 97 -1.25 -12.99 -2.29
N SER A 98 -0.70 -14.20 -2.31
CA SER A 98 0.76 -14.41 -2.30
C SER A 98 1.46 -14.14 -3.63
N LYS A 99 0.70 -13.84 -4.68
CA LYS A 99 1.25 -13.51 -6.00
C LYS A 99 0.69 -12.20 -6.48
N GLY A 100 1.54 -11.37 -7.06
CA GLY A 100 1.14 -10.09 -7.61
C GLY A 100 1.44 -8.92 -6.69
N ILE A 101 1.03 -7.75 -7.12
CA ILE A 101 1.29 -6.49 -6.44
C ILE A 101 -0.05 -5.88 -6.02
N TYR A 102 -0.13 -5.47 -4.76
CA TYR A 102 -1.33 -4.90 -4.19
C TYR A 102 -0.98 -3.72 -3.31
N ILE A 103 -1.91 -2.77 -3.20
CA ILE A 103 -1.88 -1.75 -2.14
C ILE A 103 -3.05 -2.08 -1.22
N CYS A 104 -2.76 -2.34 0.05
CA CYS A 104 -3.77 -2.67 1.05
C CYS A 104 -4.18 -1.42 1.83
N LYS A 105 -5.47 -1.32 2.13
CA LYS A 105 -6.02 -0.23 2.93
C LYS A 105 -6.44 -0.74 4.30
N THR A 106 -5.90 -0.09 5.33
CA THR A 106 -6.33 -0.27 6.72
C THR A 106 -6.82 1.09 7.25
N VAL A 107 -7.13 1.16 8.55
CA VAL A 107 -7.55 2.44 9.12
C VAL A 107 -6.43 3.48 8.98
N LYS A 108 -6.72 4.58 8.29
CA LYS A 108 -5.81 5.73 8.10
C LYS A 108 -4.43 5.38 7.51
N HIS A 109 -4.32 4.22 6.84
CA HIS A 109 -3.02 3.79 6.31
C HIS A 109 -3.20 2.94 5.05
N VAL A 110 -2.24 3.06 4.13
CA VAL A 110 -2.10 2.18 2.98
C VAL A 110 -0.66 1.69 2.90
N TYR A 111 -0.47 0.48 2.40
CA TYR A 111 0.87 -0.08 2.23
C TYR A 111 0.90 -1.06 1.07
N ALA A 112 2.08 -1.24 0.49
CA ALA A 112 2.27 -2.15 -0.64
C ALA A 112 2.56 -3.57 -0.18
N VAL A 113 1.96 -4.55 -0.87
CA VAL A 113 2.26 -5.97 -0.70
C VAL A 113 2.72 -6.50 -2.04
N VAL A 114 3.93 -7.03 -2.08
CA VAL A 114 4.55 -7.54 -3.31
C VAL A 114 4.82 -9.02 -3.13
N ASN A 115 4.11 -9.86 -3.90
CA ASN A 115 4.23 -11.32 -3.82
C ASN A 115 4.14 -11.85 -2.38
N GLY A 116 3.13 -11.40 -1.65
CA GLY A 116 2.87 -11.83 -0.28
C GLY A 116 3.80 -11.22 0.78
N VAL A 117 4.60 -10.21 0.43
CA VAL A 117 5.51 -9.56 1.36
C VAL A 117 5.09 -8.11 1.56
N ILE A 118 4.86 -7.72 2.82
CA ILE A 118 4.54 -6.33 3.14
C ILE A 118 5.80 -5.48 3.00
N ASN A 119 5.70 -4.41 2.23
CA ASN A 119 6.79 -3.44 2.03
C ASN A 119 6.32 -2.10 2.62
N ASP A 120 6.77 -1.79 3.82
CA ASP A 120 6.30 -0.61 4.54
C ASP A 120 7.30 -0.15 5.58
N ALA A 121 7.07 1.04 6.12
CA ALA A 121 7.94 1.69 7.10
C ALA A 121 7.57 1.39 8.56
N PHE A 122 6.47 0.69 8.80
CA PHE A 122 6.06 0.35 10.15
C PHE A 122 6.68 -0.99 10.58
N LYS A 123 6.86 -1.15 11.89
CA LYS A 123 7.35 -2.40 12.46
C LYS A 123 6.32 -3.51 12.26
N ILE A 124 6.79 -4.74 12.21
CA ILE A 124 5.94 -5.90 11.91
C ILE A 124 4.79 -6.06 12.92
N ASP A 125 5.01 -5.76 14.19
CA ASP A 125 3.98 -5.89 15.23
C ASP A 125 2.88 -4.84 15.11
N TRP A 126 3.11 -3.73 14.39
CA TRP A 126 2.07 -2.72 14.14
C TRP A 126 0.86 -3.31 13.41
N TYR A 127 1.05 -4.36 12.62
CA TYR A 127 -0.01 -4.96 11.81
C TYR A 127 -0.91 -5.92 12.61
N ASP A 128 -0.54 -6.24 13.85
CA ASP A 128 -1.34 -7.11 14.70
C ASP A 128 -2.67 -6.45 15.03
N GLY A 129 -3.75 -7.20 14.88
CA GLY A 129 -5.10 -6.70 15.18
C GLY A 129 -5.69 -5.77 14.14
N LEU A 130 -4.96 -5.44 13.07
CA LEU A 130 -5.49 -4.61 12.00
C LEU A 130 -6.43 -5.40 11.08
N CYS A 131 -7.34 -4.65 10.45
CA CYS A 131 -8.25 -5.17 9.44
C CYS A 131 -7.92 -4.52 8.10
N VAL A 132 -7.80 -5.34 7.06
CA VAL A 132 -7.67 -4.85 5.68
C VAL A 132 -9.07 -4.64 5.13
N TYR A 133 -9.45 -3.40 4.90
CA TYR A 133 -10.78 -3.05 4.40
C TYR A 133 -10.94 -3.31 2.92
N GLY A 134 -9.86 -3.37 2.19
CA GLY A 134 -9.84 -3.62 0.77
C GLY A 134 -8.42 -3.45 0.24
N CYS A 135 -8.27 -3.70 -1.04
CA CYS A 135 -7.00 -3.53 -1.71
C CYS A 135 -7.18 -3.00 -3.13
N TRP A 136 -6.11 -2.43 -3.67
CA TRP A 136 -6.01 -2.15 -5.10
C TRP A 136 -5.05 -3.15 -5.71
N LYS A 137 -5.53 -3.93 -6.67
CA LYS A 137 -4.65 -4.78 -7.47
C LYS A 137 -3.91 -3.89 -8.45
N VAL A 138 -2.59 -4.02 -8.51
CA VAL A 138 -1.72 -3.16 -9.32
C VAL A 138 -1.14 -3.98 -10.46
N ASP A 139 -1.57 -3.69 -11.68
CA ASP A 139 -1.11 -4.35 -12.88
C ASP A 139 -0.56 -3.33 -13.88
N LYS A 140 0.46 -3.73 -14.62
CA LYS A 140 1.02 -2.85 -15.64
C LYS A 140 -0.05 -2.58 -16.71
N SER A 141 -0.20 -1.30 -17.07
CA SER A 141 -1.13 -0.91 -18.12
C SER A 141 -0.66 -1.44 -19.48
N PRO A 142 -1.60 -1.89 -20.34
CA PRO A 142 -1.25 -2.34 -21.69
C PRO A 142 -0.69 -1.21 -22.55
#